data_191668f206a17fb4d868451d387d8927
#
_entry.id   191668f206a17fb4d868451d387d8927
#
_cell.length_a   1.000
_cell.length_b   1.000
_cell.length_c   1.000
_cell.angle_alpha   90.00
_cell.angle_beta   90.00
_cell.angle_gamma   90.00
#
_symmetry.space_group_name_H-M   'P 1'
#
loop_
_entity.id
_entity.type
_entity.pdbx_description
1 polymer ?
#
loop_
_entity_poly.entity_id
_entity_poly.type
_entity_poly.pdbx_seq_one_letter_code
_entity_poly.pdbx_strand_id
1 'polypeptide(L)'
;MCSIMGYCSRSAAFDVFMKGFEKTISRGPDDTRVVETSDGLLGFHRLSIMGLTPSGMQPFQYGNSYVVCNGEIYGFEKLKEELSVKYTFESESDCEILLPLYQEYG
;
A
#
# COMPACT_ATOMS: atom_id res chain seq x y z
N MET A 1 -1.68 -8.51 11.87
CA MET A 1 -0.78 -7.68 11.04
C MET A 1 -0.98 -8.01 9.58
N CYS A 2 -0.95 -7.01 8.73
CA CYS A 2 -1.06 -7.19 7.29
C CYS A 2 0.14 -7.95 6.70
N SER A 3 0.09 -8.21 5.40
CA SER A 3 1.19 -8.80 4.65
C SER A 3 1.39 -8.01 3.36
N ILE A 4 2.63 -7.80 3.00
CA ILE A 4 3.01 -7.15 1.75
C ILE A 4 3.95 -8.05 0.97
N MET A 5 3.88 -7.97 -0.36
CA MET A 5 4.81 -8.65 -1.24
C MET A 5 5.05 -7.79 -2.49
N GLY A 6 6.30 -7.69 -2.88
CA GLY A 6 6.70 -6.99 -4.10
C GLY A 6 7.58 -7.86 -4.97
N TYR A 7 7.43 -7.71 -6.27
CA TYR A 7 8.28 -8.36 -7.25
C TYR A 7 8.61 -7.34 -8.36
N CYS A 8 9.87 -6.94 -8.42
CA CYS A 8 10.34 -5.93 -9.36
C CYS A 8 10.96 -6.60 -10.59
N SER A 9 10.12 -6.91 -11.56
CA SER A 9 10.54 -7.44 -12.85
C SER A 9 9.42 -7.26 -13.86
N ARG A 10 9.76 -6.82 -15.07
CA ARG A 10 8.80 -6.69 -16.17
C ARG A 10 8.36 -8.04 -16.73
N SER A 11 9.10 -9.10 -16.44
CA SER A 11 8.80 -10.47 -16.84
C SER A 11 8.18 -11.28 -15.70
N ALA A 12 7.68 -10.63 -14.66
CA ALA A 12 7.07 -11.32 -13.53
C ALA A 12 5.86 -12.12 -13.98
N ALA A 13 5.87 -13.42 -13.72
CA ALA A 13 4.72 -14.28 -13.94
C ALA A 13 3.73 -14.11 -12.78
N PHE A 14 2.55 -13.63 -13.08
CA PHE A 14 1.48 -13.42 -12.10
C PHE A 14 1.19 -14.69 -11.28
N ASP A 15 1.13 -15.84 -11.96
CA ASP A 15 0.84 -17.13 -11.31
C ASP A 15 1.89 -17.49 -10.26
N VAL A 16 3.15 -17.28 -10.57
CA VAL A 16 4.26 -17.58 -9.65
C VAL A 16 4.22 -16.62 -8.45
N PHE A 17 3.96 -15.34 -8.71
CA PHE A 17 3.78 -14.35 -7.66
C PHE A 17 2.66 -14.75 -6.71
N MET A 18 1.50 -15.14 -7.25
CA MET A 18 0.33 -15.52 -6.46
C MET A 18 0.57 -16.74 -5.59
N LYS A 19 1.32 -17.73 -6.08
CA LYS A 19 1.67 -18.91 -5.27
C LYS A 19 2.44 -18.55 -4.00
N GLY A 20 3.38 -17.61 -4.11
CA GLY A 20 4.10 -17.12 -2.95
C GLY A 20 3.26 -16.24 -2.06
N PHE A 21 2.50 -15.34 -2.66
CA PHE A 21 1.70 -14.36 -1.95
C PHE A 21 0.58 -15.00 -1.12
N GLU A 22 -0.08 -16.02 -1.65
CA GLU A 22 -1.14 -16.74 -0.95
C GLU A 22 -0.69 -17.38 0.36
N LYS A 23 0.60 -17.67 0.50
CA LYS A 23 1.16 -18.28 1.72
C LYS A 23 1.08 -17.34 2.92
N THR A 24 0.89 -16.06 2.73
CA THR A 24 0.83 -15.08 3.81
C THR A 24 -0.59 -14.55 4.06
N ILE A 25 -1.61 -15.17 3.46
CA ILE A 25 -2.99 -14.72 3.59
C ILE A 25 -3.49 -14.72 5.04
N SER A 26 -2.98 -15.65 5.87
CA SER A 26 -3.36 -15.73 7.28
C SER A 26 -2.98 -14.49 8.10
N ARG A 27 -2.03 -13.70 7.63
CA ARG A 27 -1.65 -12.44 8.29
C ARG A 27 -2.64 -11.31 8.02
N GLY A 28 -3.33 -11.35 6.88
CA GLY A 28 -4.31 -10.33 6.52
C GLY A 28 -5.47 -10.94 5.74
N PRO A 29 -6.36 -11.67 6.44
CA PRO A 29 -7.41 -12.43 5.77
C PRO A 29 -8.63 -11.61 5.34
N ASP A 30 -8.69 -10.34 5.71
CA ASP A 30 -9.90 -9.54 5.52
C ASP A 30 -10.07 -9.02 4.09
N ASP A 31 -8.97 -8.76 3.39
CA ASP A 31 -9.01 -8.34 2.00
C ASP A 31 -7.66 -8.60 1.32
N THR A 32 -7.68 -8.73 0.00
CA THR A 32 -6.49 -9.00 -0.80
C THR A 32 -6.53 -8.16 -2.07
N ARG A 33 -5.42 -7.52 -2.40
CA ARG A 33 -5.26 -6.81 -3.66
C ARG A 33 -3.87 -7.06 -4.24
N VAL A 34 -3.82 -7.26 -5.55
CA VAL A 34 -2.57 -7.30 -6.31
C VAL A 34 -2.68 -6.27 -7.43
N VAL A 35 -1.64 -5.46 -7.57
CA VAL A 35 -1.55 -4.43 -8.60
C VAL A 35 -0.34 -4.71 -9.47
N GLU A 36 -0.56 -4.68 -10.79
CA GLU A 36 0.52 -4.69 -11.76
C GLU A 36 0.99 -3.25 -11.99
N THR A 37 2.29 -3.04 -11.83
CA THR A 37 2.93 -1.74 -12.10
C THR A 37 3.78 -1.86 -13.36
N SER A 38 4.33 -0.73 -13.83
CA SER A 38 5.26 -0.74 -14.97
C SER A 38 6.51 -1.59 -14.71
N ASP A 39 6.87 -1.81 -13.45
CA ASP A 39 8.12 -2.47 -13.06
C ASP A 39 7.92 -3.82 -12.37
N GLY A 40 6.67 -4.26 -12.16
CA GLY A 40 6.41 -5.53 -11.52
C GLY A 40 5.05 -5.64 -10.87
N LEU A 41 4.99 -6.34 -9.74
CA LEU A 41 3.76 -6.63 -9.02
C LEU A 41 3.89 -6.21 -7.55
N LEU A 42 2.81 -5.66 -7.00
CA LEU A 42 2.67 -5.37 -5.57
C LEU A 42 1.42 -6.05 -5.03
N GLY A 43 1.55 -6.75 -3.92
CA GLY A 43 0.43 -7.41 -3.26
C GLY A 43 0.27 -6.97 -1.81
N PHE A 44 -0.98 -6.93 -1.36
CA PHE A 44 -1.34 -6.54 -0.01
C PHE A 44 -2.47 -7.42 0.51
N HIS A 45 -2.24 -8.05 1.68
CA HIS A 45 -3.27 -8.72 2.46
C HIS A 45 -3.59 -7.87 3.67
N ARG A 46 -4.86 -7.50 3.80
CA ARG A 46 -5.32 -6.59 4.86
C ARG A 46 -5.84 -7.33 6.07
N LEU A 47 -5.37 -6.89 7.24
CA LEU A 47 -6.02 -7.15 8.52
C LEU A 47 -6.61 -5.81 9.00
N SER A 48 -7.93 -5.73 9.03
CA SER A 48 -8.65 -4.49 9.34
C SER A 48 -8.77 -4.31 10.85
N ILE A 49 -7.75 -3.71 11.46
CA ILE A 49 -7.78 -3.36 12.89
C ILE A 49 -8.34 -1.96 13.09
N MET A 50 -7.96 -1.03 12.18
CA MET A 50 -8.43 0.35 12.19
C MET A 50 -8.72 0.76 10.75
N GLY A 51 -9.65 1.73 10.57
CA GLY A 51 -9.98 2.23 9.24
C GLY A 51 -10.63 1.17 8.37
N LEU A 52 -11.79 0.68 8.79
CA LEU A 52 -12.53 -0.40 8.13
C LEU A 52 -13.10 -0.04 6.76
N THR A 53 -12.80 1.16 6.25
CA THR A 53 -13.31 1.59 4.94
C THR A 53 -12.48 0.99 3.80
N PRO A 54 -13.11 0.73 2.64
CA PRO A 54 -12.39 0.26 1.46
C PRO A 54 -11.27 1.21 1.00
N SER A 55 -11.39 2.51 1.28
CA SER A 55 -10.38 3.51 0.92
C SER A 55 -9.02 3.30 1.62
N GLY A 56 -9.00 2.59 2.74
CA GLY A 56 -7.76 2.23 3.42
C GLY A 56 -7.03 1.03 2.84
N MET A 57 -7.55 0.44 1.77
CA MET A 57 -6.92 -0.73 1.12
C MET A 57 -5.71 -0.33 0.30
N GLN A 58 -4.63 -1.05 0.47
CA GLN A 58 -3.39 -0.86 -0.28
C GLN A 58 -3.30 -1.84 -1.46
N PRO A 59 -2.47 -1.60 -2.47
CA PRO A 59 -1.54 -0.47 -2.60
C PRO A 59 -2.23 0.88 -2.77
N PHE A 60 -1.66 1.92 -2.17
CA PHE A 60 -2.04 3.29 -2.49
C PHE A 60 -1.33 3.73 -3.77
N GLN A 61 -1.97 4.62 -4.52
CA GLN A 61 -1.46 5.11 -5.79
C GLN A 61 -1.49 6.62 -5.86
N TYR A 62 -0.43 7.20 -6.41
CA TYR A 62 -0.37 8.60 -6.81
C TYR A 62 0.36 8.69 -8.15
N GLY A 63 -0.37 9.07 -9.20
CA GLY A 63 0.19 9.02 -10.57
C GLY A 63 0.61 7.59 -10.93
N ASN A 64 1.87 7.41 -11.27
CA ASN A 64 2.47 6.11 -11.59
C ASN A 64 3.20 5.48 -10.40
N SER A 65 3.09 6.08 -9.23
CA SER A 65 3.74 5.59 -8.02
C SER A 65 2.77 4.81 -7.16
N TYR A 66 3.26 3.72 -6.57
CA TYR A 66 2.48 2.85 -5.69
C TYR A 66 3.24 2.60 -4.42
N VAL A 67 2.52 2.42 -3.31
CA VAL A 67 3.13 2.03 -2.04
C VAL A 67 2.32 0.96 -1.36
N VAL A 68 3.03 0.00 -0.77
CA VAL A 68 2.50 -0.93 0.22
C VAL A 68 3.34 -0.79 1.49
N CYS A 69 2.68 -0.84 2.63
CA CYS A 69 3.34 -0.66 3.92
C CYS A 69 2.65 -1.53 4.96
N ASN A 70 3.43 -2.31 5.67
CA ASN A 70 2.96 -3.04 6.83
C ASN A 70 3.62 -2.46 8.08
N GLY A 71 2.94 -1.48 8.70
CA GLY A 71 3.49 -0.78 9.85
C GLY A 71 2.61 0.38 10.28
N GLU A 72 3.11 1.15 11.21
CA GLU A 72 2.46 2.35 11.74
C GLU A 72 3.42 3.53 11.66
N ILE A 73 2.88 4.71 11.35
CA ILE A 73 3.65 5.95 11.30
C ILE A 73 3.12 6.88 12.37
N TYR A 74 3.90 7.05 13.44
CA TYR A 74 3.52 7.92 14.54
C TYR A 74 3.68 9.38 14.11
N GLY A 75 2.73 10.22 14.57
CA GLY A 75 2.75 11.65 14.26
C GLY A 75 2.36 11.98 12.81
N PHE A 76 1.72 11.06 12.12
CA PHE A 76 1.36 11.26 10.71
C PHE A 76 0.32 12.37 10.53
N GLU A 77 -0.50 12.66 11.53
CA GLU A 77 -1.59 13.64 11.41
C GLU A 77 -1.05 15.03 11.07
N LYS A 78 0.04 15.43 11.70
CA LYS A 78 0.68 16.72 11.44
C LYS A 78 1.26 16.78 10.02
N LEU A 79 1.94 15.71 9.61
CA LEU A 79 2.50 15.60 8.26
C LEU A 79 1.38 15.60 7.21
N LYS A 80 0.29 14.89 7.48
CA LYS A 80 -0.87 14.85 6.60
C LYS A 80 -1.49 16.24 6.44
N GLU A 81 -1.62 16.98 7.53
CA GLU A 81 -2.14 18.34 7.50
C GLU A 81 -1.27 19.24 6.64
N GLU A 82 0.05 19.20 6.81
CA GLU A 82 0.99 19.97 6.01
C GLU A 82 0.93 19.57 4.52
N LEU A 83 0.89 18.29 4.23
CA LEU A 83 0.83 17.79 2.85
C LEU A 83 -0.53 18.04 2.19
N SER A 84 -1.60 18.18 2.95
CA SER A 84 -2.95 18.43 2.42
C SER A 84 -3.11 19.76 1.72
N VAL A 85 -2.17 20.68 1.90
CA VAL A 85 -2.11 21.95 1.15
C VAL A 85 -1.89 21.65 -0.35
N LYS A 86 -1.15 20.62 -0.68
CA LYS A 86 -0.74 20.28 -2.04
C LYS A 86 -1.32 18.98 -2.57
N TYR A 87 -1.59 18.02 -1.69
CA TYR A 87 -2.06 16.68 -2.06
C TYR A 87 -3.43 16.40 -1.48
N THR A 88 -4.22 15.61 -2.22
CA THR A 88 -5.52 15.12 -1.75
C THR A 88 -5.38 13.70 -1.19
N PHE A 89 -5.84 13.50 0.02
CA PHE A 89 -5.84 12.17 0.65
C PHE A 89 -7.21 11.53 0.50
N GLU A 90 -7.22 10.24 0.19
CA GLU A 90 -8.43 9.46 -0.06
C GLU A 90 -8.80 8.54 1.11
N SER A 91 -7.89 8.36 2.07
CA SER A 91 -8.08 7.46 3.20
C SER A 91 -7.71 8.11 4.52
N GLU A 92 -8.04 7.42 5.61
CA GLU A 92 -7.60 7.77 6.95
C GLU A 92 -6.32 7.04 7.37
N SER A 93 -5.74 6.24 6.47
CA SER A 93 -4.53 5.48 6.75
C SER A 93 -3.31 6.39 6.92
N ASP A 94 -2.49 6.09 7.93
CA ASP A 94 -1.21 6.74 8.13
C ASP A 94 -0.24 6.48 6.99
N CYS A 95 -0.29 5.29 6.41
CA CYS A 95 0.65 4.87 5.35
C CYS A 95 0.46 5.63 4.04
N GLU A 96 -0.69 6.25 3.80
CA GLU A 96 -0.93 7.02 2.59
C GLU A 96 0.02 8.22 2.46
N ILE A 97 0.51 8.78 3.56
CA ILE A 97 1.43 9.91 3.52
C ILE A 97 2.77 9.59 2.83
N LEU A 98 3.10 8.31 2.72
CA LEU A 98 4.38 7.89 2.12
C LEU A 98 4.51 8.33 0.66
N LEU A 99 3.41 8.33 -0.10
CA LEU A 99 3.45 8.76 -1.50
C LEU A 99 3.71 10.27 -1.63
N PRO A 100 2.96 11.15 -0.96
CA PRO A 100 3.29 12.57 -0.98
C PRO A 100 4.68 12.89 -0.45
N LEU A 101 5.12 12.22 0.61
CA LEU A 101 6.48 12.41 1.14
C LEU A 101 7.54 12.06 0.10
N TYR A 102 7.34 10.97 -0.61
CA TYR A 102 8.27 10.57 -1.67
C TYR A 102 8.30 11.59 -2.81
N GLN A 103 7.13 12.12 -3.19
CA GLN A 103 7.04 13.15 -4.23
C GLN A 103 7.75 14.44 -3.83
N GLU A 104 7.69 14.82 -2.55
CA GLU A 104 8.32 16.05 -2.06
C GLU A 104 9.82 15.92 -1.82
N TYR A 105 10.25 14.76 -1.32
CA TYR A 105 11.62 14.63 -0.79
C TYR A 105 12.45 13.54 -1.47
N GLY A 106 11.83 12.69 -2.26
CA GLY A 106 12.52 11.57 -2.92
C GLY A 106 12.76 10.35 -2.06
#